data_af632b9e0babacc516a78434daa11bb8
#
_entry.id   af632b9e0babacc516a78434daa11bb8
#
_cell.length_a   1.000
_cell.length_b   1.000
_cell.length_c   1.000
_cell.angle_alpha   90.00
_cell.angle_beta   90.00
_cell.angle_gamma   90.00
#
_symmetry.space_group_name_H-M   'P 1'
#
loop_
_entity.id
_entity.type
_entity.pdbx_description
1 polymer ?
#
loop_
_entity_poly.entity_id
_entity_poly.type
_entity_poly.pdbx_seq_one_letter_code
_entity_poly.pdbx_strand_id
1 'polypeptide(L)'
;GKVHKIDEVTVTARRPPAKVTTGSPVQLINKEDIKNLGLQNMADAVRRFAGTNVRDYGGIGGLKTVSIRNLGAAHTAVSYDGVVVSNSQAGQIDIGRFSLDNVSSLSLAIGQDENLLQPARLYASAGVLSIETEKPVFENGKSSLSQIQIRGGAFGYIAPSIRRWQKLGEHTGLSVDASFIRADGNYPFTLENGKYITQEKRNNSDIHTWQGEANLFHTFHDESTLDVKAYYFYSERGLPGAVILYNPKAEERLWDENFFTQARYKKTFSPKWTLQAQAKFNHSWNKYEDTDVKYENGKQTDINRQDEYYLSAAVLYQPVKGLELSLAQDGFINTLHTNINDSPNPVRYSSLTALNARYQWGRIKLSGTLVGTFITEEVKAGNTPDDRKRLSPTLSVSIQPWKEEQLYVRAMYKNTFRVPTFNDLYYLRIGNTSLRPEKAREYNIGVTWNGKPFSFTDFLSITLDGYYNEVTDKIVAFPSTYVWKMQNYGTVHITGLDATMATSIPVCPNINVGLSGNYSWQKAIDMTNPDAKNYKDQLPYTPQHSGNASTTIETPWINVGYSLTGVSERYYMAQNIPVNKIDGYVEHTATLWREFTMKGCHLRLQAEVINLTDKQYDVIKYY
;
A
#
# COMPACT_ATOMS: atom_id res chain seq x y z
N GLY A 1 -36.30 -40.52 10.16
CA GLY A 1 -35.16 -39.65 10.25
C GLY A 1 -34.72 -39.23 8.85
N LYS A 2 -34.85 -37.94 8.50
CA LYS A 2 -34.27 -37.38 7.27
C LYS A 2 -32.76 -37.26 7.50
N VAL A 3 -32.00 -38.04 6.78
CA VAL A 3 -30.55 -37.87 6.69
C VAL A 3 -30.29 -36.58 5.92
N HIS A 4 -29.88 -35.54 6.61
CA HIS A 4 -29.32 -34.38 5.95
C HIS A 4 -27.94 -34.77 5.41
N LYS A 5 -27.82 -34.94 4.11
CA LYS A 5 -26.53 -34.97 3.45
C LYS A 5 -25.90 -33.61 3.66
N ILE A 6 -24.82 -33.55 4.44
CA ILE A 6 -23.89 -32.41 4.45
C ILE A 6 -23.32 -32.44 3.02
N ASP A 7 -23.56 -31.36 2.27
CA ASP A 7 -22.94 -31.20 0.95
C ASP A 7 -21.45 -31.40 1.13
N GLU A 8 -20.89 -32.32 0.37
CA GLU A 8 -19.46 -32.60 0.37
C GLU A 8 -18.74 -31.29 0.09
N VAL A 9 -17.96 -30.81 1.09
CA VAL A 9 -17.09 -29.64 0.90
C VAL A 9 -16.03 -30.06 -0.10
N THR A 10 -16.26 -29.73 -1.36
CA THR A 10 -15.28 -29.98 -2.40
C THR A 10 -14.13 -29.00 -2.20
N VAL A 11 -12.99 -29.48 -1.74
CA VAL A 11 -11.75 -28.71 -1.73
C VAL A 11 -11.37 -28.44 -3.18
N THR A 12 -11.68 -27.25 -3.67
CA THR A 12 -11.30 -26.83 -5.01
C THR A 12 -9.79 -26.62 -5.06
N ALA A 13 -9.14 -27.20 -6.06
CA ALA A 13 -7.73 -26.95 -6.30
C ALA A 13 -7.46 -25.44 -6.36
N ARG A 14 -6.42 -24.98 -5.64
CA ARG A 14 -6.03 -23.59 -5.63
C ARG A 14 -5.69 -23.16 -7.05
N ARG A 15 -6.28 -22.07 -7.52
CA ARG A 15 -5.97 -21.52 -8.84
C ARG A 15 -4.54 -21.01 -8.86
N PRO A 16 -3.80 -21.22 -9.96
CA PRO A 16 -2.47 -20.62 -10.10
C PRO A 16 -2.57 -19.11 -10.00
N PRO A 17 -1.55 -18.45 -9.42
CA PRO A 17 -1.50 -16.99 -9.40
C PRO A 17 -1.54 -16.43 -10.83
N ALA A 18 -2.02 -15.21 -10.98
CA ALA A 18 -2.08 -14.54 -12.26
C ALA A 18 -0.69 -14.55 -12.92
N LYS A 19 -0.65 -14.87 -14.21
CA LYS A 19 0.60 -14.86 -14.97
C LYS A 19 1.14 -13.44 -15.09
N VAL A 20 2.39 -13.23 -14.71
CA VAL A 20 3.07 -11.95 -14.93
C VAL A 20 3.63 -11.97 -16.36
N THR A 21 2.85 -11.44 -17.30
CA THR A 21 3.22 -11.33 -18.71
C THR A 21 3.67 -9.92 -19.10
N THR A 22 3.73 -9.04 -18.12
CA THR A 22 3.97 -7.61 -18.25
C THR A 22 5.47 -7.30 -18.37
N GLY A 23 5.80 -6.14 -18.91
CA GLY A 23 7.18 -5.63 -18.94
C GLY A 23 7.69 -5.16 -17.58
N SER A 24 6.80 -4.98 -16.60
CA SER A 24 7.10 -4.57 -15.24
C SER A 24 6.63 -5.63 -14.24
N PRO A 25 7.30 -5.80 -13.07
CA PRO A 25 6.88 -6.76 -12.07
C PRO A 25 5.52 -6.38 -11.46
N VAL A 26 4.64 -7.36 -11.30
CA VAL A 26 3.35 -7.21 -10.61
C VAL A 26 3.15 -8.37 -9.64
N GLN A 27 2.71 -8.07 -8.43
CA GLN A 27 2.37 -9.04 -7.40
C GLN A 27 0.91 -8.85 -6.98
N LEU A 28 0.23 -9.93 -6.67
CA LEU A 28 -1.20 -9.94 -6.33
C LEU A 28 -1.45 -10.77 -5.06
N ILE A 29 -2.26 -10.22 -4.16
CA ILE A 29 -2.82 -10.93 -3.00
C ILE A 29 -4.34 -10.86 -3.12
N ASN A 30 -5.00 -12.01 -3.10
CA ASN A 30 -6.45 -12.08 -3.17
C ASN A 30 -7.10 -12.16 -1.77
N LYS A 31 -8.43 -12.07 -1.75
CA LYS A 31 -9.22 -12.14 -0.53
C LYS A 31 -8.99 -13.43 0.29
N GLU A 32 -8.83 -14.56 -0.39
CA GLU A 32 -8.61 -15.85 0.27
C GLU A 32 -7.29 -15.87 1.02
N ASP A 33 -6.23 -15.33 0.44
CA ASP A 33 -4.92 -15.21 1.09
C ASP A 33 -5.00 -14.31 2.33
N ILE A 34 -5.73 -13.20 2.25
CA ILE A 34 -5.94 -12.27 3.38
C ILE A 34 -6.57 -13.00 4.57
N LYS A 35 -7.62 -13.79 4.32
CA LYS A 35 -8.34 -14.53 5.36
C LYS A 35 -7.52 -15.70 5.90
N ASN A 36 -6.99 -16.51 5.01
CA ASN A 36 -6.37 -17.79 5.37
C ASN A 36 -5.04 -17.61 6.09
N LEU A 37 -4.36 -16.51 5.89
CA LEU A 37 -3.09 -16.21 6.54
C LEU A 37 -3.23 -15.33 7.78
N GLY A 38 -4.46 -14.99 8.16
CA GLY A 38 -4.72 -14.21 9.37
C GLY A 38 -4.14 -12.81 9.33
N LEU A 39 -4.14 -12.17 8.15
CA LEU A 39 -3.64 -10.82 7.99
C LEU A 39 -4.57 -9.83 8.70
N GLN A 40 -4.02 -9.06 9.63
CA GLN A 40 -4.82 -8.22 10.54
C GLN A 40 -5.11 -6.84 9.96
N ASN A 41 -4.18 -6.30 9.19
CA ASN A 41 -4.26 -4.95 8.66
C ASN A 41 -3.55 -4.86 7.31
N MET A 42 -3.70 -3.72 6.66
CA MET A 42 -3.12 -3.46 5.35
C MET A 42 -1.59 -3.59 5.35
N ALA A 43 -0.92 -3.19 6.42
CA ALA A 43 0.53 -3.31 6.52
C ALA A 43 0.99 -4.77 6.51
N ASP A 44 0.28 -5.66 7.22
CA ASP A 44 0.57 -7.10 7.20
C ASP A 44 0.43 -7.70 5.81
N ALA A 45 -0.61 -7.27 5.08
CA ALA A 45 -0.82 -7.72 3.70
C ALA A 45 0.29 -7.22 2.77
N VAL A 46 0.68 -5.96 2.88
CA VAL A 46 1.72 -5.35 2.02
C VAL A 46 3.09 -5.96 2.28
N ARG A 47 3.39 -6.39 3.49
CA ARG A 47 4.63 -7.11 3.81
C ARG A 47 4.78 -8.43 3.05
N ARG A 48 3.68 -8.99 2.53
CA ARG A 48 3.69 -10.20 1.70
C ARG A 48 4.22 -9.97 0.30
N PHE A 49 4.32 -8.73 -0.14
CA PHE A 49 4.95 -8.40 -1.41
C PHE A 49 6.47 -8.35 -1.27
N ALA A 50 7.18 -8.98 -2.21
CA ALA A 50 8.62 -8.85 -2.30
C ALA A 50 9.00 -7.40 -2.62
N GLY A 51 10.11 -6.93 -2.06
CA GLY A 51 10.62 -5.58 -2.31
C GLY A 51 9.97 -4.48 -1.48
N THR A 52 9.05 -4.80 -0.58
CA THR A 52 8.41 -3.80 0.29
C THR A 52 9.15 -3.66 1.63
N ASN A 53 9.18 -2.44 2.13
CA ASN A 53 9.63 -2.11 3.47
C ASN A 53 8.51 -1.28 4.12
N VAL A 54 7.87 -1.85 5.13
CA VAL A 54 6.80 -1.19 5.88
C VAL A 54 7.37 -0.63 7.16
N ARG A 55 7.19 0.67 7.37
CA ARG A 55 7.50 1.33 8.64
C ARG A 55 6.23 1.40 9.48
N ASP A 56 6.28 0.80 10.67
CA ASP A 56 5.19 0.77 11.63
C ASP A 56 5.63 1.49 12.90
N TYR A 57 4.96 2.59 13.20
CA TYR A 57 5.30 3.48 14.31
C TYR A 57 4.51 3.19 15.59
N GLY A 58 3.87 2.05 15.73
CA GLY A 58 3.25 1.72 17.00
C GLY A 58 2.08 0.74 17.00
N GLY A 59 2.15 -0.39 16.33
CA GLY A 59 1.14 -1.44 16.42
C GLY A 59 -0.25 -1.03 15.90
N ILE A 60 -1.31 -1.43 16.60
CA ILE A 60 -2.68 -1.02 16.24
C ILE A 60 -2.79 0.49 16.45
N GLY A 61 -3.16 1.22 15.41
CA GLY A 61 -3.31 2.68 15.45
C GLY A 61 -2.05 3.48 15.21
N GLY A 62 -0.87 2.86 15.14
CA GLY A 62 0.36 3.52 14.73
C GLY A 62 0.35 3.87 13.24
N LEU A 63 1.06 4.94 12.88
CA LEU A 63 1.30 5.30 11.48
C LEU A 63 2.02 4.15 10.77
N LYS A 64 1.53 3.76 9.59
CA LYS A 64 2.12 2.71 8.77
C LYS A 64 2.31 3.20 7.34
N THR A 65 3.55 3.20 6.88
CA THR A 65 3.90 3.64 5.53
C THR A 65 4.65 2.53 4.80
N VAL A 66 4.54 2.53 3.48
CA VAL A 66 5.21 1.54 2.62
C VAL A 66 6.20 2.22 1.69
N SER A 67 7.40 1.66 1.63
CA SER A 67 8.43 1.99 0.64
C SER A 67 8.64 0.79 -0.26
N ILE A 68 8.66 1.02 -1.56
CA ILE A 68 8.95 0.00 -2.56
C ILE A 68 10.42 0.09 -2.91
N ARG A 69 11.15 -1.03 -2.75
CA ARG A 69 12.58 -1.14 -3.11
C ARG A 69 13.43 -0.01 -2.52
N ASN A 70 13.09 0.45 -1.32
CA ASN A 70 13.78 1.54 -0.60
C ASN A 70 13.84 2.88 -1.33
N LEU A 71 12.98 3.12 -2.31
CA LEU A 71 12.88 4.40 -3.01
C LEU A 71 12.32 5.53 -2.12
N GLY A 72 11.59 5.16 -1.07
CA GLY A 72 10.91 6.07 -0.16
C GLY A 72 9.39 6.01 -0.31
N ALA A 73 8.68 6.21 0.80
CA ALA A 73 7.22 6.13 0.81
C ALA A 73 6.55 7.17 -0.09
N ALA A 74 7.18 8.31 -0.30
CA ALA A 74 6.67 9.38 -1.17
C ALA A 74 6.73 9.04 -2.67
N HIS A 75 7.46 8.01 -3.07
CA HIS A 75 7.52 7.51 -4.46
C HIS A 75 6.50 6.43 -4.76
N THR A 76 5.72 6.00 -3.78
CA THR A 76 4.69 4.98 -3.91
C THR A 76 3.32 5.62 -3.97
N ALA A 77 2.58 5.40 -5.06
CA ALA A 77 1.17 5.77 -5.14
C ALA A 77 0.30 4.69 -4.50
N VAL A 78 -0.79 5.10 -3.87
CA VAL A 78 -1.83 4.22 -3.37
C VAL A 78 -3.11 4.53 -4.14
N SER A 79 -3.68 3.52 -4.77
CA SER A 79 -4.93 3.62 -5.53
C SER A 79 -6.03 2.86 -4.80
N TYR A 80 -7.18 3.49 -4.67
CA TYR A 80 -8.37 2.90 -4.06
C TYR A 80 -9.50 2.86 -5.08
N ASP A 81 -9.83 1.66 -5.56
CA ASP A 81 -10.76 1.44 -6.69
C ASP A 81 -10.44 2.31 -7.92
N GLY A 82 -9.17 2.35 -8.28
CA GLY A 82 -8.67 3.02 -9.48
C GLY A 82 -8.41 4.52 -9.36
N VAL A 83 -8.60 5.12 -8.20
CA VAL A 83 -8.37 6.56 -7.96
C VAL A 83 -7.31 6.75 -6.87
N VAL A 84 -6.35 7.61 -7.13
CA VAL A 84 -5.22 7.83 -6.21
C VAL A 84 -5.69 8.47 -4.90
N VAL A 85 -5.21 7.91 -3.80
CA VAL A 85 -5.28 8.52 -2.47
C VAL A 85 -4.00 9.32 -2.26
N SER A 86 -4.13 10.57 -1.85
CA SER A 86 -2.98 11.46 -1.70
C SER A 86 -2.96 12.20 -0.37
N ASN A 87 -1.76 12.64 0.02
CA ASN A 87 -1.55 13.54 1.13
C ASN A 87 -0.47 14.56 0.72
N SER A 88 -0.90 15.75 0.33
CA SER A 88 0.02 16.79 -0.15
C SER A 88 0.83 17.44 0.98
N GLN A 89 0.38 17.37 2.21
CA GLN A 89 1.10 17.88 3.37
C GLN A 89 2.30 17.00 3.72
N ALA A 90 2.10 15.69 3.87
CA ALA A 90 3.12 14.76 4.33
C ALA A 90 3.79 13.98 3.18
N GLY A 91 3.13 13.86 2.03
CA GLY A 91 3.65 13.17 0.86
C GLY A 91 3.62 11.65 0.94
N GLN A 92 3.17 11.07 2.03
CA GLN A 92 3.08 9.64 2.25
C GLN A 92 1.71 9.28 2.83
N ILE A 93 1.25 8.07 2.54
CA ILE A 93 -0.08 7.61 2.94
C ILE A 93 0.05 6.66 4.12
N ASP A 94 -0.76 6.89 5.16
CA ASP A 94 -0.97 5.91 6.22
C ASP A 94 -1.86 4.78 5.70
N ILE A 95 -1.25 3.66 5.31
CA ILE A 95 -1.99 2.51 4.80
C ILE A 95 -2.76 1.77 5.91
N GLY A 96 -2.42 1.99 7.17
CA GLY A 96 -3.10 1.37 8.31
C GLY A 96 -4.55 1.79 8.47
N ARG A 97 -4.98 2.88 7.86
CA ARG A 97 -6.36 3.37 7.92
C ARG A 97 -7.34 2.63 7.01
N PHE A 98 -6.86 1.85 6.04
CA PHE A 98 -7.72 1.07 5.16
C PHE A 98 -8.03 -0.28 5.79
N SER A 99 -9.33 -0.62 5.86
CA SER A 99 -9.78 -1.94 6.31
C SER A 99 -9.46 -3.01 5.28
N LEU A 100 -9.11 -4.21 5.73
CA LEU A 100 -9.02 -5.39 4.88
C LEU A 100 -10.37 -6.09 4.69
N ASP A 101 -11.37 -5.75 5.45
CA ASP A 101 -12.64 -6.49 5.51
C ASP A 101 -13.44 -6.42 4.19
N ASN A 102 -13.30 -5.33 3.44
CA ASN A 102 -13.99 -5.13 2.17
C ASN A 102 -13.09 -5.27 0.94
N VAL A 103 -11.88 -5.74 1.10
CA VAL A 103 -10.90 -5.85 0.02
C VAL A 103 -11.09 -7.17 -0.73
N SER A 104 -11.20 -7.09 -2.06
CA SER A 104 -11.20 -8.27 -2.94
C SER A 104 -9.79 -8.65 -3.37
N SER A 105 -8.93 -7.67 -3.60
CA SER A 105 -7.54 -7.89 -4.00
C SER A 105 -6.66 -6.69 -3.68
N LEU A 106 -5.39 -6.99 -3.45
CA LEU A 106 -4.30 -6.03 -3.39
C LEU A 106 -3.30 -6.37 -4.48
N SER A 107 -2.83 -5.38 -5.20
CA SER A 107 -1.75 -5.56 -6.16
C SER A 107 -0.66 -4.52 -5.96
N LEU A 108 0.57 -4.93 -6.25
CA LEU A 108 1.72 -4.05 -6.27
C LEU A 108 2.35 -4.10 -7.66
N ALA A 109 2.22 -3.01 -8.41
CA ALA A 109 2.93 -2.83 -9.66
C ALA A 109 4.18 -2.01 -9.41
N ILE A 110 5.35 -2.60 -9.66
CA ILE A 110 6.63 -1.91 -9.54
C ILE A 110 6.97 -1.34 -10.91
N GLY A 111 7.32 -0.05 -10.94
CA GLY A 111 7.47 0.67 -12.19
C GLY A 111 6.10 1.14 -12.68
N GLN A 112 5.43 0.35 -13.50
CA GLN A 112 4.20 0.77 -14.16
C GLN A 112 3.24 -0.40 -14.38
N ASP A 113 1.95 -0.15 -14.11
CA ASP A 113 0.87 -1.05 -14.48
C ASP A 113 0.64 -1.00 -16.00
N GLU A 114 0.26 -2.13 -16.60
CA GLU A 114 -0.05 -2.23 -18.02
C GLU A 114 -1.43 -1.71 -18.42
N ASN A 115 -2.26 -1.31 -17.49
CA ASN A 115 -3.55 -0.74 -17.84
C ASN A 115 -3.36 0.59 -18.58
N LEU A 116 -3.72 0.63 -19.86
CA LEU A 116 -3.61 1.84 -20.69
C LEU A 116 -4.82 2.77 -20.55
N LEU A 117 -5.88 2.33 -19.87
CA LEU A 117 -7.05 3.13 -19.61
C LEU A 117 -7.12 3.49 -18.13
N GLN A 118 -6.19 4.33 -17.70
CA GLN A 118 -6.10 4.80 -16.32
C GLN A 118 -5.66 6.25 -16.25
N PRO A 119 -5.84 6.92 -15.09
CA PRO A 119 -5.41 8.30 -14.92
C PRO A 119 -3.91 8.51 -15.16
N ALA A 120 -3.53 9.68 -15.65
CA ALA A 120 -2.15 10.06 -15.84
C ALA A 120 -1.34 9.97 -14.54
N ARG A 121 -1.95 10.28 -13.43
CA ARG A 121 -1.33 10.27 -12.09
C ARG A 121 -0.78 8.90 -11.69
N LEU A 122 -1.38 7.80 -12.14
CA LEU A 122 -0.93 6.44 -11.86
C LEU A 122 0.36 6.06 -12.62
N TYR A 123 0.72 6.80 -13.66
CA TYR A 123 2.00 6.62 -14.35
C TYR A 123 3.16 7.43 -13.75
N ALA A 124 2.87 8.33 -12.82
CA ALA A 124 3.83 9.31 -12.33
C ALA A 124 4.65 8.85 -11.13
N SER A 125 4.37 7.69 -10.55
CA SER A 125 5.06 7.16 -9.37
C SER A 125 6.00 6.01 -9.71
N ALA A 126 6.91 5.70 -8.81
CA ALA A 126 7.86 4.59 -8.97
C ALA A 126 7.19 3.21 -8.86
N GLY A 127 6.06 3.14 -8.18
CA GLY A 127 5.23 1.96 -8.06
C GLY A 127 3.85 2.31 -7.54
N VAL A 128 2.90 1.39 -7.71
CA VAL A 128 1.49 1.59 -7.32
C VAL A 128 1.01 0.41 -6.49
N LEU A 129 0.53 0.71 -5.29
CA LEU A 129 -0.25 -0.20 -4.48
C LEU A 129 -1.73 0.02 -4.80
N SER A 130 -2.37 -0.95 -5.42
CA SER A 130 -3.78 -0.88 -5.81
C SER A 130 -4.64 -1.70 -4.86
N ILE A 131 -5.62 -1.06 -4.25
CA ILE A 131 -6.61 -1.65 -3.36
C ILE A 131 -7.92 -1.72 -4.11
N GLU A 132 -8.43 -2.93 -4.35
CA GLU A 132 -9.71 -3.15 -5.00
C GLU A 132 -10.71 -3.67 -3.97
N THR A 133 -11.86 -3.01 -3.86
CA THR A 133 -12.94 -3.46 -2.97
C THR A 133 -13.85 -4.46 -3.67
N GLU A 134 -14.56 -5.25 -2.87
CA GLU A 134 -15.48 -6.26 -3.40
C GLU A 134 -16.67 -5.62 -4.12
N LYS A 135 -16.96 -6.14 -5.30
CA LYS A 135 -18.19 -5.83 -6.05
C LYS A 135 -19.23 -6.90 -5.82
N PRO A 136 -20.50 -6.53 -5.71
CA PRO A 136 -21.57 -7.51 -5.48
C PRO A 136 -21.74 -8.42 -6.69
N VAL A 137 -21.79 -9.73 -6.42
CA VAL A 137 -22.21 -10.75 -7.37
C VAL A 137 -23.44 -11.42 -6.80
N PHE A 138 -24.59 -11.26 -7.47
CA PHE A 138 -25.84 -11.86 -7.05
C PHE A 138 -26.09 -13.15 -7.80
N GLU A 139 -26.19 -14.25 -7.07
CA GLU A 139 -26.44 -15.58 -7.61
C GLU A 139 -27.90 -16.01 -7.34
N ASN A 140 -28.42 -16.90 -8.18
CA ASN A 140 -29.69 -17.58 -7.96
C ASN A 140 -30.90 -16.66 -7.73
N GLY A 141 -30.97 -15.51 -8.41
CA GLY A 141 -32.10 -14.58 -8.30
C GLY A 141 -32.16 -13.81 -6.98
N LYS A 142 -31.13 -13.87 -6.16
CA LYS A 142 -31.04 -13.08 -4.93
C LYS A 142 -30.83 -11.61 -5.26
N SER A 143 -31.48 -10.73 -4.52
CA SER A 143 -31.38 -9.26 -4.66
C SER A 143 -30.59 -8.60 -3.55
N SER A 144 -30.20 -9.32 -2.51
CA SER A 144 -29.42 -8.80 -1.39
C SER A 144 -28.51 -9.85 -0.79
N LEU A 145 -27.38 -9.39 -0.25
CA LEU A 145 -26.43 -10.19 0.51
C LEU A 145 -25.94 -9.34 1.68
N SER A 146 -25.90 -9.93 2.87
CA SER A 146 -25.37 -9.27 4.07
C SER A 146 -24.24 -10.10 4.67
N GLN A 147 -23.22 -9.40 5.18
CA GLN A 147 -22.10 -10.01 5.87
C GLN A 147 -21.88 -9.27 7.19
N ILE A 148 -21.75 -10.03 8.27
CA ILE A 148 -21.37 -9.52 9.58
C ILE A 148 -20.11 -10.22 10.01
N GLN A 149 -19.14 -9.46 10.50
CA GLN A 149 -17.88 -9.97 11.00
C GLN A 149 -17.60 -9.34 12.36
N ILE A 150 -17.15 -10.16 13.31
CA ILE A 150 -16.71 -9.69 14.61
C ILE A 150 -15.34 -10.30 14.87
N ARG A 151 -14.37 -9.45 15.17
CA ARG A 151 -13.06 -9.86 15.67
C ARG A 151 -12.89 -9.40 17.10
N GLY A 152 -12.27 -10.23 17.90
CA GLY A 152 -11.84 -9.89 19.25
C GLY A 152 -10.43 -10.39 19.49
N GLY A 153 -9.69 -9.76 20.36
CA GLY A 153 -8.31 -10.14 20.63
C GLY A 153 -7.77 -9.57 21.93
N ALA A 154 -6.48 -9.77 22.13
CA ALA A 154 -5.77 -9.30 23.30
C ALA A 154 -5.73 -7.75 23.35
N PHE A 155 -5.47 -7.22 24.56
CA PHE A 155 -5.34 -5.78 24.82
C PHE A 155 -6.58 -4.97 24.48
N GLY A 156 -7.76 -5.52 24.73
CA GLY A 156 -9.03 -4.85 24.51
C GLY A 156 -9.44 -4.68 23.05
N TYR A 157 -8.81 -5.44 22.13
CA TYR A 157 -9.12 -5.35 20.70
C TYR A 157 -10.49 -5.91 20.39
N ILE A 158 -11.33 -5.11 19.74
CA ILE A 158 -12.60 -5.51 19.17
C ILE A 158 -12.83 -4.78 17.87
N ALA A 159 -13.28 -5.51 16.84
CA ALA A 159 -13.47 -4.97 15.50
C ALA A 159 -14.71 -5.59 14.82
N PRO A 160 -15.91 -5.07 15.10
CA PRO A 160 -17.10 -5.44 14.36
C PRO A 160 -17.16 -4.73 13.00
N SER A 161 -17.67 -5.43 11.99
CA SER A 161 -17.97 -4.86 10.70
C SER A 161 -19.25 -5.44 10.11
N ILE A 162 -19.96 -4.65 9.33
CA ILE A 162 -21.15 -5.06 8.62
C ILE A 162 -21.06 -4.58 7.18
N ARG A 163 -21.55 -5.42 6.26
CA ARG A 163 -21.60 -5.09 4.85
C ARG A 163 -22.90 -5.60 4.25
N ARG A 164 -23.50 -4.80 3.39
CA ARG A 164 -24.69 -5.16 2.64
C ARG A 164 -24.54 -4.79 1.18
N TRP A 165 -24.85 -5.74 0.31
CA TRP A 165 -25.02 -5.52 -1.11
C TRP A 165 -26.50 -5.63 -1.42
N GLN A 166 -27.02 -4.65 -2.16
CA GLN A 166 -28.41 -4.57 -2.54
C GLN A 166 -28.53 -4.28 -4.03
N LYS A 167 -29.29 -5.12 -4.72
CA LYS A 167 -29.69 -4.87 -6.09
C LYS A 167 -30.86 -3.89 -6.08
N LEU A 168 -30.67 -2.70 -6.66
CA LEU A 168 -31.71 -1.67 -6.74
C LEU A 168 -32.57 -1.79 -8.00
N GLY A 169 -32.12 -2.55 -8.99
CA GLY A 169 -32.77 -2.79 -10.27
C GLY A 169 -31.91 -3.75 -11.08
N GLU A 170 -32.26 -3.99 -12.34
CA GLU A 170 -31.51 -4.90 -13.20
C GLU A 170 -30.10 -4.36 -13.54
N HIS A 171 -29.95 -3.03 -13.51
CA HIS A 171 -28.74 -2.35 -13.94
C HIS A 171 -28.05 -1.54 -12.84
N THR A 172 -28.58 -1.57 -11.62
CA THR A 172 -28.08 -0.75 -10.52
C THR A 172 -27.88 -1.59 -9.27
N GLY A 173 -26.67 -1.52 -8.70
CA GLY A 173 -26.32 -2.16 -7.45
C GLY A 173 -25.78 -1.16 -6.43
N LEU A 174 -26.03 -1.43 -5.15
CA LEU A 174 -25.56 -0.64 -4.03
C LEU A 174 -24.80 -1.55 -3.07
N SER A 175 -23.66 -1.07 -2.56
CA SER A 175 -23.01 -1.67 -1.40
C SER A 175 -22.82 -0.63 -0.31
N VAL A 176 -23.03 -1.04 0.93
CA VAL A 176 -22.79 -0.21 2.11
C VAL A 176 -22.02 -1.04 3.11
N ASP A 177 -20.94 -0.50 3.64
CA ASP A 177 -20.20 -1.14 4.72
C ASP A 177 -19.86 -0.15 5.84
N ALA A 178 -19.76 -0.67 7.05
CA ALA A 178 -19.36 0.07 8.22
C ALA A 178 -18.48 -0.81 9.09
N SER A 179 -17.44 -0.24 9.64
CA SER A 179 -16.56 -0.93 10.56
C SER A 179 -16.17 -0.04 11.73
N PHE A 180 -15.88 -0.69 12.85
CA PHE A 180 -15.43 -0.04 14.06
C PHE A 180 -14.26 -0.84 14.61
N ILE A 181 -13.23 -0.16 15.09
CA ILE A 181 -12.10 -0.78 15.79
C ILE A 181 -11.88 -0.05 17.10
N ARG A 182 -11.72 -0.81 18.18
CA ARG A 182 -11.29 -0.32 19.46
C ARG A 182 -10.19 -1.23 20.00
N ALA A 183 -9.14 -0.64 20.54
CA ALA A 183 -8.09 -1.36 21.24
C ALA A 183 -7.51 -0.49 22.35
N ASP A 184 -7.11 -1.11 23.46
CA ASP A 184 -6.41 -0.42 24.53
C ASP A 184 -4.91 -0.32 24.24
N GLY A 185 -4.36 -1.27 23.50
CA GLY A 185 -2.96 -1.26 23.05
C GLY A 185 -1.92 -1.30 24.17
N ASN A 186 -2.33 -1.66 25.38
CA ASN A 186 -1.52 -1.61 26.60
C ASN A 186 -0.67 -2.88 26.79
N TYR A 187 -0.03 -3.33 25.74
CA TYR A 187 0.79 -4.54 25.79
C TYR A 187 2.01 -4.38 26.70
N PRO A 188 2.43 -5.48 27.38
CA PRO A 188 3.65 -5.47 28.19
C PRO A 188 4.89 -5.52 27.30
N PHE A 189 5.95 -4.87 27.73
CA PHE A 189 7.24 -4.92 27.08
C PHE A 189 8.38 -4.83 28.09
N THR A 190 9.56 -5.30 27.69
CA THR A 190 10.78 -5.21 28.48
C THR A 190 11.53 -3.95 28.07
N LEU A 191 11.75 -3.05 29.02
CA LEU A 191 12.51 -1.82 28.81
C LEU A 191 13.95 -2.02 29.30
N GLU A 192 14.91 -1.85 28.39
CA GLU A 192 16.32 -1.82 28.70
C GLU A 192 16.83 -0.39 28.68
N ASN A 193 17.22 0.13 29.85
CA ASN A 193 17.76 1.46 29.99
C ASN A 193 19.14 1.37 30.66
N GLY A 194 20.18 1.22 29.83
CA GLY A 194 21.54 0.94 30.28
C GLY A 194 21.62 -0.39 31.03
N LYS A 195 21.93 -0.36 32.32
CA LYS A 195 22.01 -1.58 33.18
C LYS A 195 20.66 -1.96 33.81
N TYR A 196 19.66 -1.11 33.68
CA TYR A 196 18.34 -1.35 34.28
C TYR A 196 17.42 -2.00 33.27
N ILE A 197 16.85 -3.15 33.66
CA ILE A 197 15.86 -3.89 32.91
C ILE A 197 14.56 -3.88 33.73
N THR A 198 13.50 -3.33 33.17
CA THR A 198 12.18 -3.23 33.81
C THR A 198 11.10 -3.79 32.91
N GLN A 199 10.02 -4.29 33.52
CA GLN A 199 8.81 -4.69 32.81
C GLN A 199 7.80 -3.54 32.88
N GLU A 200 7.43 -3.04 31.71
CA GLU A 200 6.53 -1.91 31.57
C GLU A 200 5.31 -2.29 30.72
N LYS A 201 4.25 -1.49 30.80
CA LYS A 201 3.10 -1.58 29.90
C LYS A 201 3.03 -0.31 29.07
N ARG A 202 2.68 -0.49 27.79
CA ARG A 202 2.41 0.66 26.91
C ARG A 202 1.29 1.51 27.49
N ASN A 203 1.51 2.81 27.51
CA ASN A 203 0.62 3.82 28.06
C ASN A 203 0.18 4.76 26.93
N ASN A 204 -1.04 5.30 27.03
CA ASN A 204 -1.58 6.24 26.03
C ASN A 204 -1.50 5.68 24.61
N SER A 205 -1.86 4.40 24.45
CA SER A 205 -1.74 3.63 23.22
C SER A 205 -3.10 3.14 22.71
N ASP A 206 -4.19 3.67 23.27
CA ASP A 206 -5.55 3.35 22.89
C ASP A 206 -5.91 3.95 21.53
N ILE A 207 -6.80 3.30 20.84
CA ILE A 207 -7.38 3.76 19.59
C ILE A 207 -8.86 3.41 19.51
N HIS A 208 -9.65 4.28 18.89
CA HIS A 208 -10.91 3.89 18.30
C HIS A 208 -11.06 4.52 16.90
N THR A 209 -11.64 3.75 16.02
CA THR A 209 -11.75 4.10 14.60
C THR A 209 -13.15 3.77 14.10
N TRP A 210 -13.74 4.70 13.37
CA TRP A 210 -14.97 4.52 12.62
C TRP A 210 -14.70 4.63 11.13
N GLN A 211 -15.24 3.72 10.35
CA GLN A 211 -15.14 3.75 8.90
C GLN A 211 -16.49 3.39 8.29
N GLY A 212 -16.90 4.14 7.29
CA GLY A 212 -18.09 3.87 6.50
C GLY A 212 -17.81 4.06 5.02
N GLU A 213 -18.45 3.26 4.19
CA GLU A 213 -18.28 3.32 2.74
C GLU A 213 -19.59 2.94 2.06
N ALA A 214 -19.95 3.67 1.01
CA ALA A 214 -21.08 3.37 0.16
C ALA A 214 -20.66 3.41 -1.30
N ASN A 215 -21.10 2.44 -2.08
CA ASN A 215 -20.79 2.34 -3.50
C ASN A 215 -22.09 2.17 -4.30
N LEU A 216 -22.20 2.92 -5.37
CA LEU A 216 -23.28 2.79 -6.35
C LEU A 216 -22.66 2.36 -7.68
N PHE A 217 -23.19 1.27 -8.24
CA PHE A 217 -22.76 0.74 -9.54
C PHE A 217 -23.96 0.80 -10.49
N HIS A 218 -23.79 1.45 -11.62
CA HIS A 218 -24.85 1.56 -12.62
C HIS A 218 -24.30 1.24 -14.01
N THR A 219 -25.05 0.43 -14.76
CA THR A 219 -24.80 0.14 -16.17
C THR A 219 -25.91 0.77 -17.00
N PHE A 220 -25.55 1.69 -17.91
CA PHE A 220 -26.49 2.34 -18.82
C PHE A 220 -26.89 1.43 -19.97
N HIS A 221 -27.91 1.82 -20.75
CA HIS A 221 -28.38 1.04 -21.90
C HIS A 221 -27.32 0.85 -23.00
N ASP A 222 -26.39 1.78 -23.14
CA ASP A 222 -25.27 1.70 -24.06
C ASP A 222 -24.08 0.89 -23.55
N GLU A 223 -24.29 0.16 -22.45
CA GLU A 223 -23.28 -0.64 -21.74
C GLU A 223 -22.17 0.19 -21.07
N SER A 224 -22.26 1.51 -21.09
CA SER A 224 -21.37 2.34 -20.28
C SER A 224 -21.65 2.14 -18.79
N THR A 225 -20.64 2.34 -17.97
CA THR A 225 -20.72 2.10 -16.52
C THR A 225 -20.37 3.36 -15.74
N LEU A 226 -21.06 3.54 -14.63
CA LEU A 226 -20.77 4.59 -13.66
C LEU A 226 -20.66 3.97 -12.27
N ASP A 227 -19.49 4.14 -11.64
CA ASP A 227 -19.24 3.73 -10.27
C ASP A 227 -19.04 4.99 -9.42
N VAL A 228 -19.79 5.11 -8.34
CA VAL A 228 -19.69 6.23 -7.40
C VAL A 228 -19.41 5.68 -6.01
N LYS A 229 -18.44 6.27 -5.33
CA LYS A 229 -18.04 5.90 -3.97
C LYS A 229 -18.11 7.11 -3.06
N ALA A 230 -18.61 6.90 -1.84
CA ALA A 230 -18.45 7.82 -0.72
C ALA A 230 -17.77 7.07 0.42
N TYR A 231 -16.75 7.68 0.99
CA TYR A 231 -15.91 7.10 2.03
C TYR A 231 -15.78 8.07 3.19
N TYR A 232 -15.90 7.56 4.41
CA TYR A 232 -15.70 8.30 5.63
C TYR A 232 -14.83 7.51 6.61
N PHE A 233 -13.87 8.19 7.21
CA PHE A 233 -12.97 7.64 8.21
C PHE A 233 -12.82 8.64 9.36
N TYR A 234 -12.89 8.13 10.59
CA TYR A 234 -12.60 8.89 11.80
C TYR A 234 -11.75 8.04 12.74
N SER A 235 -10.76 8.65 13.35
CA SER A 235 -9.88 7.99 14.31
C SER A 235 -9.52 8.94 15.45
N GLU A 236 -9.50 8.41 16.65
CA GLU A 236 -8.89 9.03 17.82
C GLU A 236 -7.91 8.06 18.45
N ARG A 237 -6.70 8.51 18.72
CA ARG A 237 -5.66 7.67 19.32
C ARG A 237 -4.75 8.44 20.26
N GLY A 238 -4.24 7.71 21.27
CA GLY A 238 -3.12 8.17 22.05
C GLY A 238 -1.80 7.98 21.31
N LEU A 239 -0.83 8.84 21.62
CA LEU A 239 0.54 8.74 21.12
C LEU A 239 1.44 8.44 22.32
N PRO A 240 1.88 7.17 22.48
CA PRO A 240 2.64 6.78 23.68
C PRO A 240 4.06 7.34 23.73
N GLY A 241 4.59 7.81 22.58
CA GLY A 241 5.94 8.35 22.49
C GLY A 241 7.04 7.29 22.52
N ALA A 242 8.28 7.76 22.59
CA ALA A 242 9.46 6.89 22.65
C ALA A 242 9.58 6.18 23.99
N VAL A 243 10.15 4.98 23.97
CA VAL A 243 10.40 4.18 25.20
C VAL A 243 11.70 4.55 25.89
N ILE A 244 12.62 5.25 25.22
CA ILE A 244 13.79 5.84 25.89
C ILE A 244 13.31 6.96 26.80
N LEU A 245 13.76 6.99 28.05
CA LEU A 245 13.22 7.88 29.06
C LEU A 245 11.68 7.75 29.17
N TYR A 246 11.22 6.53 29.23
CA TYR A 246 9.78 6.20 29.16
C TYR A 246 8.94 7.05 30.11
N ASN A 247 7.94 7.71 29.54
CA ASN A 247 6.98 8.52 30.28
C ASN A 247 5.64 7.76 30.42
N PRO A 248 5.35 7.18 31.61
CA PRO A 248 4.09 6.48 31.81
C PRO A 248 2.86 7.39 31.88
N LYS A 249 3.06 8.71 31.80
CA LYS A 249 2.01 9.74 31.84
C LYS A 249 1.92 10.53 30.54
N ALA A 250 2.34 9.95 29.40
CA ALA A 250 2.17 10.59 28.11
C ALA A 250 0.69 10.93 27.86
N GLU A 251 0.42 12.13 27.40
CA GLU A 251 -0.93 12.68 27.18
C GLU A 251 -1.15 13.22 25.75
N GLU A 252 -0.22 12.94 24.84
CA GLU A 252 -0.37 13.34 23.45
C GLU A 252 -1.53 12.59 22.79
N ARG A 253 -2.37 13.32 22.06
CA ARG A 253 -3.54 12.76 21.37
C ARG A 253 -3.56 13.19 19.92
N LEU A 254 -4.06 12.31 19.05
CA LEU A 254 -4.24 12.59 17.62
C LEU A 254 -5.64 12.19 17.17
N TRP A 255 -6.30 13.09 16.49
CA TRP A 255 -7.59 12.88 15.81
C TRP A 255 -7.38 13.01 14.31
N ASP A 256 -7.93 12.08 13.55
CA ASP A 256 -7.95 12.11 12.09
C ASP A 256 -9.37 11.95 11.58
N GLU A 257 -9.73 12.74 10.58
CA GLU A 257 -10.97 12.60 9.83
C GLU A 257 -10.66 12.72 8.34
N ASN A 258 -11.22 11.81 7.57
CA ASN A 258 -11.09 11.83 6.12
C ASN A 258 -12.43 11.51 5.47
N PHE A 259 -12.87 12.37 4.58
CA PHE A 259 -14.03 12.15 3.71
C PHE A 259 -13.58 12.25 2.27
N PHE A 260 -13.96 11.31 1.43
CA PHE A 260 -13.86 11.49 0.01
C PHE A 260 -15.03 10.90 -0.74
N THR A 261 -15.32 11.49 -1.87
CA THR A 261 -16.25 10.95 -2.86
C THR A 261 -15.56 10.91 -4.21
N GLN A 262 -15.80 9.83 -4.95
CA GLN A 262 -15.22 9.63 -6.26
C GLN A 262 -16.21 9.00 -7.21
N ALA A 263 -16.07 9.31 -8.50
CA ALA A 263 -16.87 8.75 -9.57
C ALA A 263 -15.96 8.31 -10.70
N ARG A 264 -16.30 7.18 -11.32
CA ARG A 264 -15.61 6.65 -12.49
C ARG A 264 -16.65 6.29 -13.55
N TYR A 265 -16.52 6.88 -14.71
CA TYR A 265 -17.36 6.61 -15.88
C TYR A 265 -16.50 5.97 -16.97
N LYS A 266 -17.00 4.88 -17.54
CA LYS A 266 -16.34 4.17 -18.63
C LYS A 266 -17.32 3.89 -19.75
N LYS A 267 -16.92 4.25 -21.00
CA LYS A 267 -17.71 3.99 -22.18
C LYS A 267 -16.84 3.46 -23.31
N THR A 268 -17.27 2.37 -23.92
CA THR A 268 -16.71 1.83 -25.14
C THR A 268 -17.58 2.30 -26.30
N PHE A 269 -17.08 3.23 -27.11
CA PHE A 269 -17.81 3.79 -28.26
C PHE A 269 -17.85 2.84 -29.45
N SER A 270 -16.77 2.10 -29.63
CA SER A 270 -16.58 1.10 -30.69
C SER A 270 -15.47 0.14 -30.28
N PRO A 271 -15.20 -0.94 -31.04
CA PRO A 271 -14.05 -1.80 -30.75
C PRO A 271 -12.69 -1.07 -30.74
N LYS A 272 -12.61 0.12 -31.32
CA LYS A 272 -11.38 0.91 -31.42
C LYS A 272 -11.25 1.99 -30.35
N TRP A 273 -12.35 2.49 -29.78
CA TRP A 273 -12.33 3.66 -28.89
C TRP A 273 -12.97 3.36 -27.57
N THR A 274 -12.27 3.63 -26.49
CA THR A 274 -12.79 3.55 -25.12
C THR A 274 -12.40 4.80 -24.35
N LEU A 275 -13.32 5.34 -23.55
CA LEU A 275 -13.14 6.51 -22.70
C LEU A 275 -13.30 6.09 -21.23
N GLN A 276 -12.46 6.63 -20.36
CA GLN A 276 -12.66 6.62 -18.93
C GLN A 276 -12.50 8.03 -18.37
N ALA A 277 -13.44 8.46 -17.57
CA ALA A 277 -13.39 9.73 -16.86
C ALA A 277 -13.51 9.48 -15.36
N GLN A 278 -12.80 10.25 -14.56
CA GLN A 278 -12.83 10.16 -13.11
C GLN A 278 -12.92 11.55 -12.50
N ALA A 279 -13.63 11.64 -11.38
CA ALA A 279 -13.67 12.81 -10.54
C ALA A 279 -13.56 12.41 -9.08
N LYS A 280 -12.90 13.23 -8.28
CA LYS A 280 -12.75 13.00 -6.84
C LYS A 280 -12.71 14.31 -6.08
N PHE A 281 -13.38 14.33 -4.95
CA PHE A 281 -13.20 15.34 -3.91
C PHE A 281 -12.73 14.65 -2.64
N ASN A 282 -11.67 15.16 -2.01
CA ASN A 282 -11.14 14.64 -0.76
C ASN A 282 -10.98 15.77 0.26
N HIS A 283 -11.48 15.54 1.46
CA HIS A 283 -11.29 16.42 2.61
C HIS A 283 -10.64 15.65 3.75
N SER A 284 -9.54 16.18 4.27
CA SER A 284 -8.83 15.61 5.42
C SER A 284 -8.69 16.66 6.49
N TRP A 285 -8.94 16.25 7.73
CA TRP A 285 -8.76 17.05 8.92
C TRP A 285 -7.98 16.24 9.93
N ASN A 286 -6.98 16.85 10.56
CA ASN A 286 -6.32 16.26 11.70
C ASN A 286 -6.10 17.29 12.82
N LYS A 287 -6.07 16.79 14.03
CA LYS A 287 -5.82 17.58 15.24
C LYS A 287 -4.83 16.83 16.11
N TYR A 288 -3.73 17.46 16.42
CA TYR A 288 -2.74 17.01 17.38
C TYR A 288 -2.83 17.88 18.63
N GLU A 289 -2.77 17.24 19.79
CA GLU A 289 -2.84 17.94 21.06
C GLU A 289 -1.84 17.35 22.04
N ASP A 290 -1.03 18.22 22.65
CA ASP A 290 -0.08 17.88 23.69
C ASP A 290 -0.33 18.77 24.91
N THR A 291 -0.52 18.16 26.07
CA THR A 291 -0.73 18.84 27.34
C THR A 291 0.58 18.78 28.14
N ASP A 292 1.23 19.93 28.31
CA ASP A 292 2.48 20.03 29.06
C ASP A 292 2.62 21.45 29.64
N VAL A 293 3.20 21.54 30.83
CA VAL A 293 3.44 22.83 31.52
C VAL A 293 4.39 23.75 30.76
N LYS A 294 5.17 23.22 29.83
CA LYS A 294 6.06 24.03 28.98
C LYS A 294 5.33 24.94 28.00
N TYR A 295 4.06 24.67 27.72
CA TYR A 295 3.25 25.47 26.81
C TYR A 295 2.55 26.61 27.55
N GLU A 296 2.39 27.77 26.88
CA GLU A 296 1.86 29.00 27.44
C GLU A 296 0.52 28.81 28.20
N ASN A 297 -0.38 28.02 27.67
CA ASN A 297 -1.68 27.69 28.30
C ASN A 297 -1.75 26.25 28.81
N GLY A 298 -0.61 25.62 29.08
CA GLY A 298 -0.53 24.23 29.46
C GLY A 298 -0.88 23.23 28.36
N LYS A 299 -1.04 23.70 27.10
CA LYS A 299 -1.53 22.87 26.00
C LYS A 299 -1.13 23.46 24.66
N GLN A 300 -0.70 22.58 23.74
CA GLN A 300 -0.50 22.92 22.32
C GLN A 300 -1.51 22.15 21.47
N THR A 301 -2.13 22.86 20.54
CA THR A 301 -3.10 22.27 19.60
C THR A 301 -2.75 22.67 18.19
N ASP A 302 -2.49 21.66 17.34
CA ASP A 302 -2.21 21.84 15.92
C ASP A 302 -3.37 21.25 15.11
N ILE A 303 -3.99 22.06 14.26
CA ILE A 303 -5.11 21.65 13.41
C ILE A 303 -4.71 21.89 11.96
N ASN A 304 -4.86 20.85 11.12
CA ASN A 304 -4.59 20.92 9.70
C ASN A 304 -5.81 20.46 8.91
N ARG A 305 -6.11 21.17 7.83
CA ARG A 305 -7.17 20.83 6.87
C ARG A 305 -6.60 20.82 5.48
N GLN A 306 -6.90 19.75 4.74
CA GLN A 306 -6.46 19.57 3.36
C GLN A 306 -7.67 19.25 2.49
N ASP A 307 -7.73 19.87 1.31
CA ASP A 307 -8.72 19.55 0.29
C ASP A 307 -8.04 19.22 -1.02
N GLU A 308 -8.60 18.27 -1.75
CA GLU A 308 -8.19 17.94 -3.12
C GLU A 308 -9.41 17.88 -4.02
N TYR A 309 -9.32 18.58 -5.14
CA TYR A 309 -10.27 18.51 -6.26
C TYR A 309 -9.55 17.88 -7.43
N TYR A 310 -10.08 16.78 -7.96
CA TYR A 310 -9.39 15.96 -8.95
C TYR A 310 -10.31 15.60 -10.10
N LEU A 311 -9.82 15.79 -11.33
CA LEU A 311 -10.48 15.35 -12.56
C LEU A 311 -9.47 14.63 -13.45
N SER A 312 -9.92 13.56 -14.13
CA SER A 312 -9.12 12.80 -15.08
C SER A 312 -9.98 12.33 -16.24
N ALA A 313 -9.39 12.33 -17.42
CA ALA A 313 -9.97 11.69 -18.61
C ALA A 313 -8.87 10.91 -19.33
N ALA A 314 -9.19 9.69 -19.74
CA ALA A 314 -8.30 8.82 -20.49
C ALA A 314 -9.04 8.23 -21.69
N VAL A 315 -8.38 8.22 -22.84
CA VAL A 315 -8.90 7.66 -24.10
C VAL A 315 -7.95 6.58 -24.58
N LEU A 316 -8.49 5.39 -24.83
CA LEU A 316 -7.77 4.27 -25.43
C LEU A 316 -8.18 4.12 -26.90
N TYR A 317 -7.19 4.04 -27.78
CA TYR A 317 -7.37 3.86 -29.21
C TYR A 317 -6.65 2.61 -29.68
N GLN A 318 -7.39 1.70 -30.29
CA GLN A 318 -6.90 0.43 -30.83
C GLN A 318 -7.09 0.40 -32.36
N PRO A 319 -6.19 1.04 -33.15
CA PRO A 319 -6.38 1.20 -34.59
C PRO A 319 -6.31 -0.12 -35.36
N VAL A 320 -5.40 -1.01 -34.95
CA VAL A 320 -5.16 -2.31 -35.57
C VAL A 320 -4.87 -3.35 -34.48
N LYS A 321 -4.96 -4.63 -34.83
CA LYS A 321 -4.65 -5.71 -33.90
C LYS A 321 -3.20 -5.59 -33.41
N GLY A 322 -3.03 -5.65 -32.11
CA GLY A 322 -1.73 -5.61 -31.44
C GLY A 322 -1.21 -4.21 -31.13
N LEU A 323 -1.82 -3.15 -31.64
CA LEU A 323 -1.43 -1.76 -31.34
C LEU A 323 -2.48 -1.08 -30.46
N GLU A 324 -2.05 -0.58 -29.32
CA GLU A 324 -2.87 0.20 -28.42
C GLU A 324 -2.17 1.52 -28.10
N LEU A 325 -2.92 2.60 -28.23
CA LEU A 325 -2.47 3.95 -27.92
C LEU A 325 -3.41 4.54 -26.89
N SER A 326 -2.89 5.30 -25.95
CA SER A 326 -3.75 6.01 -25.00
C SER A 326 -3.22 7.41 -24.68
N LEU A 327 -4.15 8.27 -24.32
CA LEU A 327 -3.90 9.62 -23.84
C LEU A 327 -4.70 9.80 -22.56
N ALA A 328 -4.03 10.21 -21.50
CA ALA A 328 -4.67 10.57 -20.23
C ALA A 328 -4.29 12.00 -19.85
N GLN A 329 -5.27 12.76 -19.38
CA GLN A 329 -5.08 14.11 -18.87
C GLN A 329 -5.72 14.22 -17.49
N ASP A 330 -4.92 14.61 -16.50
CA ASP A 330 -5.34 14.88 -15.14
C ASP A 330 -5.16 16.35 -14.80
N GLY A 331 -6.09 16.88 -14.02
CA GLY A 331 -5.96 18.18 -13.40
C GLY A 331 -6.43 18.11 -11.96
N PHE A 332 -5.67 18.67 -11.04
CA PHE A 332 -6.07 18.68 -9.64
C PHE A 332 -5.53 19.87 -8.86
N ILE A 333 -6.25 20.21 -7.81
CA ILE A 333 -5.97 21.34 -6.91
C ILE A 333 -5.86 20.79 -5.50
N ASN A 334 -4.77 21.13 -4.81
CA ASN A 334 -4.55 20.77 -3.41
C ASN A 334 -4.42 22.03 -2.57
N THR A 335 -5.11 22.06 -1.43
CA THR A 335 -5.05 23.16 -0.46
C THR A 335 -4.66 22.67 0.92
N LEU A 336 -3.99 23.50 1.69
CA LEU A 336 -3.68 23.26 3.09
C LEU A 336 -4.00 24.51 3.91
N HIS A 337 -4.74 24.32 5.00
CA HIS A 337 -5.01 25.34 6.01
C HIS A 337 -4.56 24.82 7.37
N THR A 338 -3.83 25.65 8.11
CA THR A 338 -3.41 25.35 9.47
C THR A 338 -3.89 26.43 10.44
N ASN A 339 -3.96 26.11 11.73
CA ASN A 339 -4.30 27.08 12.77
C ASN A 339 -3.10 27.93 13.23
N ILE A 340 -1.96 27.82 12.57
CA ILE A 340 -0.76 28.60 12.88
C ILE A 340 -0.93 30.00 12.33
N ASN A 341 -0.59 31.02 13.14
CA ASN A 341 -0.61 32.41 12.73
C ASN A 341 0.37 32.64 11.55
N ASP A 342 -0.05 33.46 10.58
CA ASP A 342 0.72 33.79 9.38
C ASP A 342 1.10 32.56 8.54
N SER A 343 0.28 31.51 8.59
CA SER A 343 0.44 30.32 7.77
C SER A 343 0.37 30.68 6.28
N PRO A 344 1.23 30.09 5.44
CA PRO A 344 1.20 30.30 3.99
C PRO A 344 -0.13 29.92 3.32
N ASN A 345 -0.87 28.95 3.87
CA ASN A 345 -2.11 28.41 3.29
C ASN A 345 -1.96 28.16 1.78
N PRO A 346 -1.08 27.25 1.37
CA PRO A 346 -0.74 27.08 -0.03
C PRO A 346 -1.88 26.46 -0.83
N VAL A 347 -1.91 26.79 -2.12
CA VAL A 347 -2.75 26.17 -3.14
C VAL A 347 -1.83 25.66 -4.25
N ARG A 348 -1.93 24.39 -4.56
CA ARG A 348 -1.14 23.75 -5.64
C ARG A 348 -2.04 23.36 -6.78
N TYR A 349 -1.67 23.78 -7.98
CA TYR A 349 -2.33 23.40 -9.23
C TYR A 349 -1.44 22.43 -9.98
N SER A 350 -1.96 21.27 -10.36
CA SER A 350 -1.22 20.22 -11.05
C SER A 350 -1.92 19.80 -12.33
N SER A 351 -1.14 19.66 -13.39
CA SER A 351 -1.56 19.10 -14.68
C SER A 351 -0.61 17.99 -15.07
N LEU A 352 -1.14 16.80 -15.30
CA LEU A 352 -0.40 15.64 -15.76
C LEU A 352 -1.00 15.13 -17.07
N THR A 353 -0.14 14.91 -18.05
CA THR A 353 -0.52 14.34 -19.35
C THR A 353 0.30 13.08 -19.58
N ALA A 354 -0.34 11.97 -19.85
CA ALA A 354 0.34 10.71 -20.16
C ALA A 354 0.02 10.25 -21.58
N LEU A 355 1.05 10.02 -22.37
CA LEU A 355 0.97 9.39 -23.70
C LEU A 355 1.51 7.97 -23.56
N ASN A 356 0.72 6.98 -23.99
CA ASN A 356 1.08 5.58 -23.90
C ASN A 356 0.96 4.90 -25.25
N ALA A 357 1.88 3.98 -25.53
CA ALA A 357 1.82 3.11 -26.68
C ALA A 357 2.22 1.70 -26.28
N ARG A 358 1.48 0.72 -26.74
CA ARG A 358 1.83 -0.69 -26.58
C ARG A 358 1.64 -1.41 -27.91
N TYR A 359 2.66 -2.15 -28.31
CA TYR A 359 2.65 -2.95 -29.52
C TYR A 359 2.99 -4.40 -29.19
N GLN A 360 2.13 -5.30 -29.55
CA GLN A 360 2.36 -6.74 -29.42
C GLN A 360 2.54 -7.35 -30.80
N TRP A 361 3.72 -7.91 -31.02
CA TRP A 361 4.07 -8.60 -32.25
C TRP A 361 4.46 -10.05 -31.91
N GLY A 362 3.54 -10.98 -32.17
CA GLY A 362 3.75 -12.36 -31.79
C GLY A 362 3.96 -12.53 -30.29
N ARG A 363 5.15 -12.98 -29.88
CA ARG A 363 5.54 -13.21 -28.49
C ARG A 363 6.31 -12.04 -27.85
N ILE A 364 6.40 -10.92 -28.56
CA ILE A 364 7.09 -9.72 -28.08
C ILE A 364 6.06 -8.63 -27.79
N LYS A 365 6.12 -8.02 -26.63
CA LYS A 365 5.30 -6.90 -26.23
C LYS A 365 6.20 -5.72 -25.86
N LEU A 366 6.03 -4.60 -26.55
CA LEU A 366 6.75 -3.36 -26.30
C LEU A 366 5.78 -2.34 -25.72
N SER A 367 6.19 -1.62 -24.69
CA SER A 367 5.38 -0.56 -24.08
C SER A 367 6.24 0.68 -23.86
N GLY A 368 5.65 1.83 -24.10
CA GLY A 368 6.28 3.12 -23.84
C GLY A 368 5.27 4.09 -23.25
N THR A 369 5.72 4.92 -22.33
CA THR A 369 4.92 5.97 -21.71
C THR A 369 5.76 7.23 -21.58
N LEU A 370 5.14 8.37 -21.84
CA LEU A 370 5.72 9.68 -21.60
C LEU A 370 4.75 10.49 -20.74
N VAL A 371 5.17 10.89 -19.55
CA VAL A 371 4.37 11.72 -18.65
C VAL A 371 4.92 13.14 -18.67
N GLY A 372 4.07 14.10 -19.03
CA GLY A 372 4.34 15.52 -18.90
C GLY A 372 3.68 16.06 -17.63
N THR A 373 4.47 16.72 -16.80
CA THR A 373 4.00 17.31 -15.53
C THR A 373 4.22 18.80 -15.53
N PHE A 374 3.19 19.54 -15.13
CA PHE A 374 3.26 20.97 -14.85
C PHE A 374 2.62 21.25 -13.50
N ILE A 375 3.35 21.90 -12.59
CA ILE A 375 2.86 22.22 -11.23
C ILE A 375 3.23 23.66 -10.90
N THR A 376 2.24 24.40 -10.41
CA THR A 376 2.41 25.77 -9.91
C THR A 376 1.73 25.94 -8.55
N GLU A 377 2.21 26.87 -7.74
CA GLU A 377 1.69 27.12 -6.40
C GLU A 377 1.44 28.60 -6.14
N GLU A 378 0.46 28.85 -5.28
CA GLU A 378 0.16 30.18 -4.72
C GLU A 378 0.14 30.08 -3.20
N VAL A 379 0.55 31.15 -2.52
CA VAL A 379 0.50 31.25 -1.06
C VAL A 379 -0.09 32.59 -0.64
N LYS A 380 -0.71 32.62 0.53
CA LYS A 380 -1.21 33.87 1.15
C LYS A 380 -0.11 34.69 1.81
N ALA A 381 0.96 34.02 2.22
CA ALA A 381 2.09 34.65 2.88
C ALA A 381 3.38 33.91 2.55
N GLY A 382 4.47 34.67 2.37
CA GLY A 382 5.79 34.12 2.09
C GLY A 382 6.06 33.89 0.59
N ASN A 383 7.08 33.09 0.31
CA ASN A 383 7.52 32.78 -1.05
C ASN A 383 6.93 31.46 -1.55
N THR A 384 6.81 31.33 -2.87
CA THR A 384 6.46 30.09 -3.53
C THR A 384 7.68 29.47 -4.21
N PRO A 385 7.71 28.15 -4.39
CA PRO A 385 8.71 27.52 -5.26
C PRO A 385 8.47 27.91 -6.72
N ASP A 386 9.52 27.77 -7.52
CA ASP A 386 9.41 27.91 -8.97
C ASP A 386 8.45 26.86 -9.55
N ASP A 387 7.83 27.18 -10.69
CA ASP A 387 7.00 26.23 -11.42
C ASP A 387 7.82 24.99 -11.78
N ARG A 388 7.19 23.81 -11.67
CA ARG A 388 7.83 22.54 -12.02
C ARG A 388 7.30 22.05 -13.35
N LYS A 389 8.21 21.80 -14.28
CA LYS A 389 7.93 21.25 -15.61
C LYS A 389 8.84 20.07 -15.85
N ARG A 390 8.29 18.92 -16.18
CA ARG A 390 9.10 17.73 -16.38
C ARG A 390 8.46 16.74 -17.33
N LEU A 391 9.32 16.04 -18.12
CA LEU A 391 8.98 14.87 -18.91
C LEU A 391 9.60 13.64 -18.25
N SER A 392 8.80 12.60 -18.09
CA SER A 392 9.22 11.35 -17.45
C SER A 392 8.90 10.18 -18.37
N PRO A 393 9.93 9.53 -18.98
CA PRO A 393 9.74 8.40 -19.86
C PRO A 393 9.74 7.08 -19.12
N THR A 394 9.01 6.10 -19.68
CA THR A 394 9.05 4.70 -19.27
C THR A 394 9.10 3.83 -20.52
N LEU A 395 9.97 2.84 -20.53
CA LEU A 395 10.06 1.83 -21.58
C LEU A 395 10.06 0.45 -20.96
N SER A 396 9.31 -0.48 -21.56
CA SER A 396 9.32 -1.87 -21.11
C SER A 396 9.16 -2.83 -22.28
N VAL A 397 9.70 -4.03 -22.10
CA VAL A 397 9.58 -5.13 -23.05
C VAL A 397 9.29 -6.41 -22.30
N SER A 398 8.40 -7.23 -22.87
CA SER A 398 8.12 -8.58 -22.40
C SER A 398 8.22 -9.53 -23.58
N ILE A 399 8.93 -10.64 -23.38
CA ILE A 399 9.16 -11.63 -24.43
C ILE A 399 8.82 -13.01 -23.86
N GLN A 400 8.05 -13.78 -24.62
CA GLN A 400 7.87 -15.22 -24.40
C GLN A 400 8.80 -15.95 -25.36
N PRO A 401 9.98 -16.44 -24.93
CA PRO A 401 10.96 -17.00 -25.86
C PRO A 401 10.47 -18.24 -26.61
N TRP A 402 9.67 -19.07 -25.94
CA TRP A 402 9.15 -20.32 -26.50
C TRP A 402 7.64 -20.38 -26.41
N LYS A 403 7.01 -20.80 -27.49
CA LYS A 403 5.55 -20.86 -27.60
C LYS A 403 4.92 -21.85 -26.61
N GLU A 404 5.57 -22.98 -26.37
CA GLU A 404 5.08 -24.07 -25.54
C GLU A 404 5.28 -23.83 -24.05
N GLU A 405 6.18 -22.92 -23.69
CA GLU A 405 6.51 -22.62 -22.29
C GLU A 405 5.87 -21.32 -21.81
N GLN A 406 5.30 -21.37 -20.62
CA GLN A 406 4.78 -20.18 -19.94
C GLN A 406 5.94 -19.46 -19.22
N LEU A 407 6.94 -19.11 -19.98
CA LEU A 407 8.12 -18.37 -19.56
C LEU A 407 8.08 -16.97 -20.18
N TYR A 408 8.21 -15.95 -19.37
CA TYR A 408 8.19 -14.54 -19.79
C TYR A 408 9.42 -13.84 -19.23
N VAL A 409 10.18 -13.21 -20.12
CA VAL A 409 11.35 -12.40 -19.77
C VAL A 409 10.98 -10.94 -19.99
N ARG A 410 11.31 -10.09 -19.05
CA ARG A 410 10.98 -8.66 -19.07
C ARG A 410 12.16 -7.79 -18.78
N ALA A 411 12.13 -6.60 -19.32
CA ALA A 411 13.06 -5.52 -19.01
C ALA A 411 12.29 -4.20 -18.98
N MET A 412 12.65 -3.32 -18.05
CA MET A 412 12.00 -2.04 -17.86
C MET A 412 13.01 -0.96 -17.49
N TYR A 413 12.78 0.25 -18.01
CA TYR A 413 13.36 1.49 -17.54
C TYR A 413 12.26 2.48 -17.23
N LYS A 414 12.36 3.17 -16.08
CA LYS A 414 11.42 4.23 -15.71
C LYS A 414 12.16 5.39 -15.05
N ASN A 415 11.78 6.60 -15.42
CA ASN A 415 12.22 7.84 -14.80
C ASN A 415 11.02 8.50 -14.15
N THR A 416 11.11 8.78 -12.86
CA THR A 416 10.08 9.48 -12.10
C THR A 416 10.70 10.57 -11.22
N PHE A 417 9.84 11.38 -10.63
CA PHE A 417 10.24 12.36 -9.63
C PHE A 417 9.10 12.54 -8.62
N ARG A 418 9.43 13.02 -7.44
CA ARG A 418 8.44 13.49 -6.49
C ARG A 418 8.57 14.98 -6.26
N VAL A 419 7.44 15.65 -6.21
CA VAL A 419 7.36 17.07 -5.88
C VAL A 419 7.52 17.23 -4.37
N PRO A 420 8.25 18.29 -3.89
CA PRO A 420 8.29 18.57 -2.47
C PRO A 420 6.91 18.72 -1.87
N THR A 421 6.71 18.18 -0.69
CA THR A 421 5.44 18.26 0.05
C THR A 421 5.23 19.65 0.62
N PHE A 422 4.02 19.94 1.07
CA PHE A 422 3.77 21.21 1.77
C PHE A 422 4.61 21.34 3.05
N ASN A 423 4.83 20.24 3.77
CA ASN A 423 5.74 20.25 4.92
C ASN A 423 7.18 20.55 4.51
N ASP A 424 7.68 19.96 3.42
CA ASP A 424 9.02 20.22 2.91
C ASP A 424 9.24 21.71 2.58
N LEU A 425 8.22 22.34 2.02
CA LEU A 425 8.29 23.73 1.53
C LEU A 425 7.98 24.76 2.60
N TYR A 426 6.97 24.51 3.45
CA TYR A 426 6.32 25.56 4.26
C TYR A 426 6.32 25.28 5.76
N TYR A 427 6.78 24.13 6.23
CA TYR A 427 6.78 23.85 7.66
C TYR A 427 7.65 24.85 8.41
N LEU A 428 7.16 25.33 9.55
CA LEU A 428 7.81 26.40 10.32
C LEU A 428 9.31 26.17 10.52
N ARG A 429 10.12 27.15 10.10
CA ARG A 429 11.58 27.23 10.23
C ARG A 429 12.36 26.13 9.49
N ILE A 430 11.74 24.97 9.20
CA ILE A 430 12.38 23.82 8.57
C ILE A 430 12.15 23.85 7.06
N GLY A 431 11.00 24.31 6.61
CA GLY A 431 10.60 24.35 5.21
C GLY A 431 11.52 25.22 4.35
N ASN A 432 11.65 24.84 3.08
CA ASN A 432 12.48 25.54 2.11
C ASN A 432 11.77 25.61 0.75
N THR A 433 11.36 26.82 0.36
CA THR A 433 10.68 27.04 -0.92
C THR A 433 11.61 26.98 -2.14
N SER A 434 12.92 26.88 -1.94
CA SER A 434 13.91 26.70 -3.01
C SER A 434 14.13 25.23 -3.40
N LEU A 435 13.39 24.29 -2.79
CA LEU A 435 13.54 22.87 -3.08
C LEU A 435 13.16 22.54 -4.52
N ARG A 436 13.97 21.67 -5.10
CA ARG A 436 13.71 21.02 -6.39
C ARG A 436 13.07 19.65 -6.16
N PRO A 437 12.37 19.08 -7.17
CA PRO A 437 11.89 17.72 -7.07
C PRO A 437 13.01 16.70 -6.85
N GLU A 438 12.71 15.67 -6.08
CA GLU A 438 13.55 14.49 -5.91
C GLU A 438 13.33 13.54 -7.09
N LYS A 439 14.41 12.99 -7.66
CA LYS A 439 14.38 12.18 -8.89
C LYS A 439 14.64 10.72 -8.58
N ALA A 440 13.99 9.83 -9.32
CA ALA A 440 14.22 8.40 -9.25
C ALA A 440 14.33 7.79 -10.65
N ARG A 441 15.29 6.87 -10.81
CA ARG A 441 15.46 6.05 -12.01
C ARG A 441 15.41 4.59 -11.62
N GLU A 442 14.62 3.83 -12.34
CA GLU A 442 14.42 2.40 -12.12
C GLU A 442 14.83 1.59 -13.34
N TYR A 443 15.62 0.54 -13.09
CA TYR A 443 16.01 -0.46 -14.08
C TYR A 443 15.65 -1.83 -13.53
N ASN A 444 14.95 -2.64 -14.32
CA ASN A 444 14.53 -3.97 -13.90
C ASN A 444 14.70 -4.99 -15.02
N ILE A 445 15.22 -6.16 -14.69
CA ILE A 445 15.22 -7.35 -15.56
C ILE A 445 14.61 -8.48 -14.76
N GLY A 446 13.66 -9.20 -15.35
CA GLY A 446 12.98 -10.27 -14.65
C GLY A 446 12.52 -11.41 -15.53
N VAL A 447 12.11 -12.47 -14.86
CA VAL A 447 11.57 -13.67 -15.49
C VAL A 447 10.42 -14.21 -14.65
N THR A 448 9.38 -14.66 -15.33
CA THR A 448 8.26 -15.40 -14.71
C THR A 448 8.10 -16.73 -15.44
N TRP A 449 8.01 -17.81 -14.67
CA TRP A 449 7.72 -19.12 -15.19
C TRP A 449 6.54 -19.75 -14.45
N ASN A 450 5.60 -20.30 -15.20
CA ASN A 450 4.47 -21.05 -14.68
C ASN A 450 4.45 -22.40 -15.37
N GLY A 451 4.33 -23.47 -14.60
CA GLY A 451 4.33 -24.81 -15.17
C GLY A 451 3.85 -25.86 -14.20
N LYS A 452 3.88 -27.09 -14.65
CA LYS A 452 3.58 -28.29 -13.87
C LYS A 452 4.72 -29.30 -14.05
N PRO A 453 5.89 -29.04 -13.40
CA PRO A 453 7.07 -29.90 -13.57
C PRO A 453 6.93 -31.25 -12.88
N PHE A 454 6.04 -31.37 -11.90
CA PHE A 454 5.84 -32.56 -11.09
C PHE A 454 4.39 -33.04 -11.16
N SER A 455 4.18 -34.35 -11.22
CA SER A 455 2.84 -34.92 -11.25
C SER A 455 2.04 -34.71 -9.96
N PHE A 456 2.72 -34.48 -8.84
CA PHE A 456 2.10 -34.26 -7.52
C PHE A 456 1.69 -32.82 -7.25
N THR A 457 1.98 -31.87 -8.13
CA THR A 457 1.60 -30.47 -7.99
C THR A 457 0.55 -30.07 -9.01
N ASP A 458 -0.38 -29.19 -8.64
CA ASP A 458 -1.32 -28.58 -9.59
C ASP A 458 -0.62 -27.56 -10.49
N PHE A 459 0.28 -26.80 -9.91
CA PHE A 459 1.09 -25.80 -10.61
C PHE A 459 2.33 -25.46 -9.78
N LEU A 460 3.32 -24.90 -10.44
CA LEU A 460 4.45 -24.19 -9.82
C LEU A 460 4.66 -22.87 -10.54
N SER A 461 4.67 -21.77 -9.78
CA SER A 461 4.92 -20.42 -10.29
C SER A 461 6.15 -19.84 -9.64
N ILE A 462 7.07 -19.33 -10.43
CA ILE A 462 8.31 -18.69 -9.96
C ILE A 462 8.48 -17.37 -10.68
N THR A 463 8.81 -16.33 -9.91
CA THR A 463 9.11 -14.99 -10.42
C THR A 463 10.44 -14.52 -9.82
N LEU A 464 11.31 -13.99 -10.65
CA LEU A 464 12.61 -13.48 -10.24
C LEU A 464 12.89 -12.16 -10.96
N ASP A 465 13.17 -11.11 -10.21
CA ASP A 465 13.48 -9.78 -10.73
C ASP A 465 14.76 -9.24 -10.08
N GLY A 466 15.72 -8.86 -10.91
CA GLY A 466 16.89 -8.10 -10.51
C GLY A 466 16.70 -6.64 -10.89
N TYR A 467 17.15 -5.71 -10.04
CA TYR A 467 16.95 -4.30 -10.29
C TYR A 467 18.11 -3.44 -9.79
N TYR A 468 18.18 -2.26 -10.39
CA TYR A 468 19.06 -1.17 -9.97
C TYR A 468 18.28 0.13 -10.04
N ASN A 469 18.29 0.89 -8.94
CA ASN A 469 17.58 2.16 -8.82
C ASN A 469 18.52 3.25 -8.32
N GLU A 470 18.32 4.46 -8.81
CA GLU A 470 19.03 5.65 -8.33
C GLU A 470 18.01 6.68 -7.84
N VAL A 471 18.24 7.24 -6.65
CA VAL A 471 17.52 8.41 -6.14
C VAL A 471 18.52 9.56 -6.05
N THR A 472 18.21 10.68 -6.68
CA THR A 472 19.04 11.88 -6.71
C THR A 472 18.26 13.10 -6.24
N ASP A 473 18.96 14.14 -5.81
CA ASP A 473 18.35 15.34 -5.23
C ASP A 473 17.40 15.01 -4.06
N LYS A 474 17.76 14.00 -3.27
CA LYS A 474 16.94 13.53 -2.16
C LYS A 474 16.68 14.67 -1.18
N ILE A 475 15.39 14.85 -0.84
CA ILE A 475 14.97 15.88 0.10
C ILE A 475 15.15 15.37 1.52
N VAL A 476 16.00 16.02 2.29
CA VAL A 476 16.35 15.65 3.66
C VAL A 476 16.39 16.89 4.55
N ALA A 477 16.13 16.68 5.84
CA ALA A 477 16.37 17.72 6.84
C ALA A 477 17.88 17.80 7.11
N PHE A 478 18.49 18.91 6.82
CA PHE A 478 19.93 19.12 6.94
C PHE A 478 20.23 20.13 8.06
N PRO A 479 21.20 19.86 8.96
CA PRO A 479 21.56 20.82 10.01
C PRO A 479 22.24 22.03 9.42
N SER A 480 21.72 23.23 9.76
CA SER A 480 22.37 24.51 9.52
C SER A 480 22.96 25.03 10.82
N THR A 481 23.55 26.25 10.79
CA THR A 481 24.21 26.83 11.96
C THR A 481 23.30 26.96 13.20
N TYR A 482 22.00 27.18 13.00
CA TYR A 482 21.05 27.40 14.09
C TYR A 482 19.83 26.52 14.09
N VAL A 483 19.43 25.99 12.94
CA VAL A 483 18.21 25.17 12.78
C VAL A 483 18.43 24.10 11.72
N TRP A 484 17.61 23.04 11.77
CA TRP A 484 17.49 22.09 10.68
C TRP A 484 16.69 22.73 9.55
N LYS A 485 17.09 22.48 8.31
CA LYS A 485 16.41 23.00 7.13
C LYS A 485 16.31 21.92 6.05
N MET A 486 15.17 21.87 5.35
CA MET A 486 15.00 20.93 4.23
C MET A 486 15.89 21.34 3.07
N GLN A 487 16.61 20.39 2.49
CA GLN A 487 17.49 20.60 1.35
C GLN A 487 17.48 19.41 0.41
N ASN A 488 17.79 19.66 -0.86
CA ASN A 488 18.10 18.58 -1.82
C ASN A 488 19.54 18.12 -1.58
N TYR A 489 19.71 17.20 -0.67
CA TYR A 489 21.02 16.67 -0.30
C TYR A 489 20.94 15.16 -0.10
N GLY A 490 21.15 14.42 -1.16
CA GLY A 490 21.19 12.97 -1.05
C GLY A 490 21.23 12.29 -2.40
N THR A 491 22.05 11.26 -2.49
CA THR A 491 22.11 10.34 -3.60
C THR A 491 22.15 8.93 -3.02
N VAL A 492 21.25 8.07 -3.51
CA VAL A 492 21.13 6.68 -3.05
C VAL A 492 21.14 5.76 -4.25
N HIS A 493 21.98 4.70 -4.18
CA HIS A 493 21.98 3.62 -5.16
C HIS A 493 21.41 2.37 -4.53
N ILE A 494 20.46 1.74 -5.19
CA ILE A 494 19.75 0.57 -4.68
C ILE A 494 19.88 -0.56 -5.70
N THR A 495 20.53 -1.64 -5.28
CA THR A 495 20.65 -2.88 -6.07
C THR A 495 19.91 -3.98 -5.34
N GLY A 496 19.15 -4.79 -6.04
CA GLY A 496 18.39 -5.83 -5.37
C GLY A 496 17.89 -6.96 -6.25
N LEU A 497 17.29 -7.91 -5.57
CA LEU A 497 16.70 -9.11 -6.16
C LEU A 497 15.40 -9.40 -5.42
N ASP A 498 14.32 -9.61 -6.16
CA ASP A 498 13.03 -10.05 -5.64
C ASP A 498 12.70 -11.42 -6.23
N ALA A 499 12.36 -12.38 -5.37
CA ALA A 499 11.94 -13.71 -5.78
C ALA A 499 10.60 -14.08 -5.15
N THR A 500 9.71 -14.66 -5.92
CA THR A 500 8.43 -15.19 -5.44
C THR A 500 8.21 -16.61 -5.95
N MET A 501 7.55 -17.42 -5.14
CA MET A 501 7.19 -18.79 -5.49
C MET A 501 5.79 -19.10 -4.95
N ALA A 502 5.00 -19.84 -5.72
CA ALA A 502 3.74 -20.40 -5.26
C ALA A 502 3.51 -21.78 -5.90
N THR A 503 2.97 -22.69 -5.11
CA THR A 503 2.58 -24.03 -5.58
C THR A 503 1.37 -24.55 -4.80
N SER A 504 0.65 -25.48 -5.39
CA SER A 504 -0.46 -26.18 -4.76
C SER A 504 -0.29 -27.69 -4.96
N ILE A 505 -0.40 -28.43 -3.87
CA ILE A 505 -0.20 -29.88 -3.85
C ILE A 505 -1.50 -30.55 -3.38
N PRO A 506 -2.27 -31.19 -4.27
CA PRO A 506 -3.41 -32.01 -3.87
C PRO A 506 -2.89 -33.34 -3.34
N VAL A 507 -2.88 -33.50 -2.00
CA VAL A 507 -2.39 -34.72 -1.34
C VAL A 507 -3.37 -35.89 -1.58
N CYS A 508 -4.66 -35.57 -1.51
CA CYS A 508 -5.76 -36.49 -1.85
C CYS A 508 -6.97 -35.63 -2.27
N PRO A 509 -8.09 -36.21 -2.76
CA PRO A 509 -9.22 -35.44 -3.28
C PRO A 509 -9.77 -34.36 -2.32
N ASN A 510 -9.61 -34.56 -1.02
CA ASN A 510 -10.19 -33.67 0.00
C ASN A 510 -9.14 -32.90 0.81
N ILE A 511 -7.86 -33.09 0.52
CA ILE A 511 -6.77 -32.42 1.25
C ILE A 511 -5.86 -31.72 0.23
N ASN A 512 -5.74 -30.40 0.38
CA ASN A 512 -4.88 -29.60 -0.46
C ASN A 512 -3.88 -28.81 0.40
N VAL A 513 -2.62 -28.79 -0.02
CA VAL A 513 -1.54 -28.01 0.62
C VAL A 513 -1.08 -26.94 -0.35
N GLY A 514 -1.25 -25.69 0.06
CA GLY A 514 -0.71 -24.53 -0.65
C GLY A 514 0.60 -24.08 0.00
N LEU A 515 1.60 -23.81 -0.81
CA LEU A 515 2.88 -23.24 -0.37
C LEU A 515 3.15 -21.98 -1.16
N SER A 516 3.58 -20.93 -0.47
CA SER A 516 3.99 -19.70 -1.11
C SER A 516 5.10 -19.03 -0.32
N GLY A 517 5.90 -18.22 -1.00
CA GLY A 517 6.95 -17.48 -0.35
C GLY A 517 7.50 -16.39 -1.24
N ASN A 518 8.14 -15.43 -0.62
CA ASN A 518 8.92 -14.42 -1.29
C ASN A 518 10.21 -14.15 -0.52
N TYR A 519 11.20 -13.67 -1.24
CA TYR A 519 12.49 -13.29 -0.70
C TYR A 519 12.97 -12.03 -1.40
N SER A 520 13.52 -11.10 -0.63
CA SER A 520 14.13 -9.89 -1.14
C SER A 520 15.53 -9.71 -0.59
N TRP A 521 16.48 -9.46 -1.48
CA TRP A 521 17.79 -8.94 -1.14
C TRP A 521 17.90 -7.52 -1.66
N GLN A 522 18.32 -6.58 -0.80
CA GLN A 522 18.41 -5.16 -1.16
C GLN A 522 19.67 -4.55 -0.57
N LYS A 523 20.44 -3.90 -1.40
CA LYS A 523 21.58 -3.09 -1.00
C LYS A 523 21.31 -1.63 -1.35
N ALA A 524 20.82 -0.86 -0.37
CA ALA A 524 20.49 0.55 -0.51
C ALA A 524 21.57 1.36 0.19
N ILE A 525 22.46 1.99 -0.57
CA ILE A 525 23.64 2.65 -0.04
C ILE A 525 23.63 4.15 -0.30
N ASP A 526 24.16 4.89 0.68
CA ASP A 526 24.34 6.33 0.59
C ASP A 526 25.58 6.66 -0.25
N MET A 527 25.36 7.36 -1.36
CA MET A 527 26.40 7.79 -2.29
C MET A 527 26.54 9.32 -2.34
N THR A 528 26.10 10.02 -1.29
CA THR A 528 26.00 11.48 -1.30
C THR A 528 27.35 12.17 -1.24
N ASN A 529 28.18 11.82 -0.27
CA ASN A 529 29.46 12.49 -0.02
C ASN A 529 30.59 11.47 0.17
N PRO A 530 31.53 11.38 -0.77
CA PRO A 530 32.65 10.42 -0.69
C PRO A 530 33.54 10.62 0.56
N ASP A 531 33.56 11.80 1.13
CA ASP A 531 34.36 12.13 2.31
C ASP A 531 33.64 11.85 3.63
N ALA A 532 32.33 11.53 3.59
CA ALA A 532 31.56 11.21 4.78
C ALA A 532 31.85 9.79 5.28
N LYS A 533 31.80 9.60 6.61
CA LYS A 533 32.05 8.30 7.25
C LYS A 533 31.01 7.25 6.86
N ASN A 534 29.81 7.67 6.50
CA ASN A 534 28.70 6.79 6.07
C ASN A 534 28.64 6.57 4.54
N TYR A 535 29.64 7.02 3.80
CA TYR A 535 29.67 6.80 2.35
C TYR A 535 29.71 5.29 2.02
N LYS A 536 28.78 4.86 1.15
CA LYS A 536 28.53 3.45 0.79
C LYS A 536 27.94 2.59 1.91
N ASP A 537 27.51 3.18 3.01
CA ASP A 537 26.79 2.46 4.05
C ASP A 537 25.33 2.26 3.67
N GLN A 538 24.75 1.17 4.17
CA GLN A 538 23.34 0.85 4.04
C GLN A 538 22.48 1.92 4.74
N LEU A 539 21.40 2.34 4.11
CA LEU A 539 20.48 3.31 4.69
C LEU A 539 19.87 2.80 6.00
N PRO A 540 19.51 3.71 6.93
CA PRO A 540 18.80 3.33 8.15
C PRO A 540 17.49 2.59 7.86
N TYR A 541 17.16 1.61 8.71
CA TYR A 541 15.93 0.82 8.63
C TYR A 541 15.70 0.08 7.31
N THR A 542 16.78 -0.25 6.60
CA THR A 542 16.73 -0.99 5.34
C THR A 542 17.46 -2.32 5.52
N PRO A 543 16.74 -3.40 5.85
CA PRO A 543 17.36 -4.71 5.97
C PRO A 543 17.85 -5.19 4.60
N GLN A 544 18.99 -5.88 4.56
CA GLN A 544 19.49 -6.46 3.31
C GLN A 544 18.68 -7.68 2.89
N HIS A 545 18.18 -8.45 3.84
CA HIS A 545 17.41 -9.66 3.58
C HIS A 545 16.07 -9.59 4.27
N SER A 546 15.01 -9.93 3.56
CA SER A 546 13.66 -10.06 4.11
C SER A 546 12.88 -11.10 3.33
N GLY A 547 11.88 -11.68 3.95
CA GLY A 547 11.07 -12.66 3.27
C GLY A 547 9.87 -13.12 4.08
N ASN A 548 8.96 -13.79 3.38
CA ASN A 548 7.79 -14.43 3.93
C ASN A 548 7.67 -15.83 3.35
N ALA A 549 7.23 -16.76 4.17
CA ALA A 549 6.85 -18.08 3.72
C ALA A 549 5.53 -18.46 4.37
N SER A 550 4.65 -19.11 3.63
CA SER A 550 3.34 -19.51 4.15
C SER A 550 2.92 -20.85 3.59
N THR A 551 2.15 -21.58 4.40
CA THR A 551 1.48 -22.78 3.98
C THR A 551 0.03 -22.75 4.42
N THR A 552 -0.87 -23.25 3.59
CA THR A 552 -2.26 -23.49 3.93
C THR A 552 -2.57 -24.95 3.72
N ILE A 553 -3.23 -25.58 4.69
CA ILE A 553 -3.68 -26.96 4.60
C ILE A 553 -5.19 -26.95 4.70
N GLU A 554 -5.84 -27.28 3.61
CA GLU A 554 -7.29 -27.35 3.51
C GLU A 554 -7.74 -28.80 3.60
N THR A 555 -8.62 -29.08 4.59
CA THR A 555 -9.18 -30.42 4.83
C THR A 555 -10.70 -30.32 5.00
N PRO A 556 -11.45 -31.43 4.91
CA PRO A 556 -12.89 -31.41 5.18
C PRO A 556 -13.26 -31.09 6.64
N TRP A 557 -12.30 -31.25 7.55
CA TRP A 557 -12.56 -31.13 9.00
C TRP A 557 -12.18 -29.75 9.54
N ILE A 558 -10.96 -29.32 9.26
CA ILE A 558 -10.42 -28.05 9.72
C ILE A 558 -9.34 -27.58 8.76
N ASN A 559 -9.23 -26.30 8.61
CA ASN A 559 -8.22 -25.68 7.77
C ASN A 559 -7.17 -24.98 8.63
N VAL A 560 -5.92 -25.04 8.17
CA VAL A 560 -4.78 -24.50 8.89
C VAL A 560 -4.01 -23.57 7.95
N GLY A 561 -3.66 -22.39 8.44
CA GLY A 561 -2.71 -21.49 7.83
C GLY A 561 -1.52 -21.29 8.76
N TYR A 562 -0.33 -21.32 8.20
CA TYR A 562 0.89 -21.00 8.93
C TYR A 562 1.76 -20.08 8.08
N SER A 563 2.32 -19.06 8.71
CA SER A 563 3.20 -18.15 8.00
C SER A 563 4.33 -17.67 8.89
N LEU A 564 5.45 -17.37 8.26
CA LEU A 564 6.58 -16.72 8.90
C LEU A 564 7.01 -15.50 8.10
N THR A 565 7.45 -14.47 8.81
CA THR A 565 8.05 -13.27 8.25
C THR A 565 9.42 -13.10 8.89
N GLY A 566 10.44 -12.99 8.06
CA GLY A 566 11.82 -12.80 8.49
C GLY A 566 12.38 -11.48 7.98
N VAL A 567 13.13 -10.80 8.84
CA VAL A 567 13.85 -9.56 8.53
C VAL A 567 15.23 -9.69 9.13
N SER A 568 16.27 -9.41 8.31
CA SER A 568 17.65 -9.46 8.77
C SER A 568 17.99 -8.28 9.68
N GLU A 569 19.17 -8.32 10.27
CA GLU A 569 19.74 -7.19 10.99
C GLU A 569 19.79 -5.94 10.11
N ARG A 570 19.67 -4.78 10.72
CA ARG A 570 19.68 -3.47 10.07
C ARG A 570 20.24 -2.43 11.02
N TYR A 571 20.42 -1.22 10.53
CA TYR A 571 20.96 -0.12 11.33
C TYR A 571 19.87 0.96 11.51
N TYR A 572 19.83 1.60 12.67
CA TYR A 572 18.91 2.70 12.92
C TYR A 572 19.53 4.10 12.70
N MET A 573 20.83 4.16 12.45
CA MET A 573 21.60 5.37 12.19
C MET A 573 22.34 5.25 10.86
N ALA A 574 22.80 6.39 10.34
CA ALA A 574 23.45 6.47 9.04
C ALA A 574 24.76 5.66 8.95
N GLN A 575 25.54 5.58 10.02
CA GLN A 575 26.76 4.78 10.05
C GLN A 575 26.49 3.33 10.40
N ASN A 576 27.01 2.42 9.60
CA ASN A 576 26.85 0.97 9.80
C ASN A 576 27.91 0.44 10.79
N ILE A 577 27.86 0.91 12.02
CA ILE A 577 28.72 0.47 13.12
C ILE A 577 27.91 -0.39 14.11
N PRO A 578 28.57 -1.29 14.87
CA PRO A 578 27.86 -2.26 15.73
C PRO A 578 26.88 -1.64 16.73
N VAL A 579 27.19 -0.47 17.28
CA VAL A 579 26.31 0.22 18.24
C VAL A 579 24.99 0.66 17.61
N ASN A 580 24.95 0.83 16.30
CA ASN A 580 23.76 1.26 15.54
C ASN A 580 22.93 0.09 14.98
N LYS A 581 23.30 -1.14 15.32
CA LYS A 581 22.65 -2.34 14.80
C LYS A 581 21.36 -2.65 15.56
N ILE A 582 20.35 -3.05 14.81
CA ILE A 582 19.12 -3.67 15.32
C ILE A 582 19.12 -5.13 14.85
N ASP A 583 18.90 -6.06 15.79
CA ASP A 583 18.90 -7.49 15.48
C ASP A 583 17.75 -7.88 14.55
N GLY A 584 18.02 -8.86 13.70
CA GLY A 584 16.99 -9.49 12.87
C GLY A 584 16.00 -10.30 13.70
N TYR A 585 14.86 -10.60 13.10
CA TYR A 585 13.82 -11.40 13.75
C TYR A 585 13.06 -12.25 12.75
N VAL A 586 12.40 -13.29 13.29
CA VAL A 586 11.42 -14.10 12.58
C VAL A 586 10.14 -14.14 13.41
N GLU A 587 9.02 -13.78 12.82
CA GLU A 587 7.70 -13.83 13.44
C GLU A 587 6.87 -14.93 12.80
N HIS A 588 6.22 -15.74 13.63
CA HIS A 588 5.38 -16.86 13.21
C HIS A 588 3.91 -16.57 13.52
N THR A 589 3.03 -16.90 12.60
CA THR A 589 1.57 -16.74 12.77
C THR A 589 0.88 -18.03 12.36
N ALA A 590 -0.06 -18.48 13.18
CA ALA A 590 -0.89 -19.64 12.92
C ALA A 590 -2.36 -19.25 12.86
N THR A 591 -3.09 -19.84 11.94
CA THR A 591 -4.52 -19.62 11.73
C THR A 591 -5.24 -20.96 11.65
N LEU A 592 -6.37 -21.08 12.32
CA LEU A 592 -7.28 -22.23 12.22
C LEU A 592 -8.64 -21.70 11.82
N TRP A 593 -9.28 -22.31 10.81
CA TRP A 593 -10.63 -21.91 10.45
C TRP A 593 -11.46 -23.10 9.99
N ARG A 594 -12.76 -22.96 10.14
CA ARG A 594 -13.76 -23.88 9.64
C ARG A 594 -14.96 -23.10 9.11
N GLU A 595 -15.48 -23.53 8.00
CA GLU A 595 -16.65 -22.94 7.36
C GLU A 595 -17.84 -23.89 7.45
N PHE A 596 -19.00 -23.33 7.72
CA PHE A 596 -20.26 -24.05 7.81
C PHE A 596 -21.24 -23.43 6.82
N THR A 597 -21.83 -24.27 5.98
CA THR A 597 -22.89 -23.86 5.08
C THR A 597 -24.21 -24.32 5.65
N MET A 598 -25.09 -23.37 5.95
CA MET A 598 -26.45 -23.60 6.39
C MET A 598 -27.42 -23.02 5.35
N LYS A 599 -28.70 -23.42 5.41
CA LYS A 599 -29.70 -22.88 4.47
C LYS A 599 -29.77 -21.36 4.58
N GLY A 600 -29.35 -20.67 3.51
CA GLY A 600 -29.37 -19.20 3.44
C GLY A 600 -28.28 -18.49 4.23
N CYS A 601 -27.31 -19.23 4.78
CA CYS A 601 -26.26 -18.63 5.63
C CYS A 601 -24.93 -19.39 5.49
N HIS A 602 -23.84 -18.65 5.46
CA HIS A 602 -22.48 -19.15 5.62
C HIS A 602 -21.89 -18.64 6.92
N LEU A 603 -21.30 -19.53 7.72
CA LEU A 603 -20.59 -19.16 8.92
C LEU A 603 -19.14 -19.57 8.81
N ARG A 604 -18.23 -18.66 9.11
CA ARG A 604 -16.80 -18.94 9.26
C ARG A 604 -16.37 -18.65 10.69
N LEU A 605 -15.78 -19.64 11.35
CA LEU A 605 -15.13 -19.49 12.64
C LEU A 605 -13.62 -19.55 12.43
N GLN A 606 -12.90 -18.59 12.97
CA GLN A 606 -11.46 -18.48 12.79
C GLN A 606 -10.78 -18.11 14.09
N ALA A 607 -9.67 -18.79 14.40
CA ALA A 607 -8.79 -18.47 15.50
C ALA A 607 -7.39 -18.18 14.95
N GLU A 608 -6.73 -17.19 15.51
CA GLU A 608 -5.42 -16.74 15.06
C GLU A 608 -4.49 -16.56 16.25
N VAL A 609 -3.25 -17.00 16.11
CA VAL A 609 -2.17 -16.71 17.04
C VAL A 609 -1.07 -15.98 16.28
N ILE A 610 -0.91 -14.70 16.58
CA ILE A 610 0.08 -13.83 15.95
C ILE A 610 1.32 -13.80 16.85
N ASN A 611 2.50 -13.84 16.25
CA ASN A 611 3.76 -13.92 16.98
C ASN A 611 3.80 -15.13 17.92
N LEU A 612 3.63 -16.32 17.34
CA LEU A 612 3.46 -17.59 18.05
C LEU A 612 4.61 -17.90 19.04
N THR A 613 5.83 -17.46 18.74
CA THR A 613 7.01 -17.68 19.58
C THR A 613 7.26 -16.55 20.57
N ASP A 614 6.36 -15.57 20.64
CA ASP A 614 6.48 -14.37 21.50
C ASP A 614 7.84 -13.66 21.35
N LYS A 615 8.26 -13.49 20.09
CA LYS A 615 9.51 -12.81 19.78
C LYS A 615 9.36 -11.32 20.01
N GLN A 616 10.20 -10.78 20.89
CA GLN A 616 10.31 -9.34 21.09
C GLN A 616 11.31 -8.76 20.12
N TYR A 617 10.91 -7.72 19.39
CA TYR A 617 11.76 -7.07 18.40
C TYR A 617 11.39 -5.59 18.26
N ASP A 618 12.34 -4.80 17.80
CA ASP A 618 12.15 -3.38 17.51
C ASP A 618 11.92 -3.21 16.01
N VAL A 619 10.83 -2.55 15.63
CA VAL A 619 10.62 -2.08 14.25
C VAL A 619 11.31 -0.73 14.07
N ILE A 620 11.03 0.19 14.97
CA ILE A 620 11.70 1.49 15.09
C ILE A 620 12.38 1.55 16.46
N LYS A 621 13.66 1.87 16.48
CA LYS A 621 14.41 1.97 17.73
C LYS A 621 13.81 3.01 18.66
N TYR A 622 13.57 2.63 19.91
CA TYR A 622 12.99 3.48 20.96
C TYR A 622 11.49 3.83 20.80
N TYR A 623 10.75 3.13 19.89
CA TYR A 623 9.30 3.31 19.69
C TYR A 623 8.51 2.02 19.89
#